data_cc0ddc8b1393841a5814c007c31b4c2f
#
_entry.id   cc0ddc8b1393841a5814c007c31b4c2f
#
_cell.length_a   1.000
_cell.length_b   1.000
_cell.length_c   1.000
_cell.angle_alpha   90.00
_cell.angle_beta   90.00
_cell.angle_gamma   90.00
#
_symmetry.space_group_name_H-M   'P 1'
#
loop_
_entity.id
_entity.type
_entity.pdbx_description
1 polymer ?
#
loop_
_entity_poly.entity_id
_entity_poly.type
_entity_poly.pdbx_seq_one_letter_code
_entity_poly.pdbx_strand_id
1 'polypeptide(L)'
;GAITSFQWGDADFFLLDNRWYREPDELNNSYKTVLGEKQLNWLLENLVTSKATFKIVAMGGQFLSDAAENAEAYSAGGFNKEREIIINFIYQYNIKNVVFITGDVHYSEISVLKKEGKPAIYDLTFSALTSGPNTSGESWKNTLRIPGTVVMERNYGMIKFSGPAKARKLTVSCLNSDNKKCWEQVIEQE
;
A
#
# COMPACT_ATOMS: atom_id res chain seq x y z
N GLY A 1 15.13 11.62 -6.14
CA GLY A 1 14.60 10.47 -5.41
C GLY A 1 15.02 9.16 -6.06
N ALA A 2 15.04 8.11 -5.27
CA ALA A 2 15.40 6.77 -5.72
C ALA A 2 14.11 6.00 -6.11
N ILE A 3 13.80 6.00 -7.39
CA ILE A 3 12.68 5.23 -7.94
C ILE A 3 13.22 4.11 -8.83
N THR A 4 12.61 2.94 -8.75
CA THR A 4 12.99 1.80 -9.61
C THR A 4 11.84 0.83 -9.77
N SER A 5 11.94 -0.03 -10.79
CA SER A 5 11.03 -1.14 -10.98
C SER A 5 11.80 -2.39 -11.40
N PHE A 6 11.25 -3.54 -11.06
CA PHE A 6 11.73 -4.83 -11.53
C PHE A 6 10.57 -5.81 -11.64
N GLN A 7 10.77 -6.85 -12.42
CA GLN A 7 9.82 -7.95 -12.54
C GLN A 7 10.36 -9.19 -11.83
N TRP A 8 9.48 -9.86 -11.10
CA TRP A 8 9.75 -11.16 -10.51
C TRP A 8 8.59 -12.12 -10.84
N GLY A 9 8.89 -13.11 -11.66
CA GLY A 9 7.83 -13.98 -12.19
C GLY A 9 6.80 -13.20 -13.00
N ASP A 10 5.54 -13.27 -12.59
CA ASP A 10 4.42 -12.55 -13.17
C ASP A 10 3.91 -11.38 -12.32
N ALA A 11 4.77 -10.84 -11.46
CA ALA A 11 4.54 -9.63 -10.70
C ALA A 11 5.55 -8.53 -11.07
N ASP A 12 5.06 -7.31 -11.30
CA ASP A 12 5.87 -6.12 -11.42
C ASP A 12 5.93 -5.38 -10.09
N PHE A 13 7.13 -4.96 -9.71
CA PHE A 13 7.39 -4.20 -8.48
C PHE A 13 7.80 -2.78 -8.84
N PHE A 14 7.14 -1.80 -8.23
CA PHE A 14 7.41 -0.37 -8.37
C PHE A 14 7.80 0.18 -7.00
N LEU A 15 9.07 0.55 -6.84
CA LEU A 15 9.60 1.09 -5.58
C LEU A 15 9.59 2.61 -5.65
N LEU A 16 8.87 3.24 -4.73
CA LEU A 16 8.67 4.68 -4.70
C LEU A 16 9.47 5.35 -3.57
N ASP A 17 9.93 6.55 -3.85
CA ASP A 17 10.48 7.45 -2.86
C ASP A 17 9.40 8.43 -2.40
N ASN A 18 8.89 8.26 -1.19
CA ASN A 18 7.86 9.11 -0.61
C ASN A 18 8.41 10.21 0.31
N ARG A 19 9.72 10.51 0.25
CA ARG A 19 10.37 11.55 1.07
C ARG A 19 11.01 12.65 0.24
N TRP A 20 11.69 12.34 -0.83
CA TRP A 20 12.48 13.31 -1.60
C TRP A 20 11.66 14.48 -2.16
N TYR A 21 10.45 14.20 -2.62
CA TYR A 21 9.55 15.21 -3.22
C TYR A 21 8.39 15.60 -2.32
N ARG A 22 8.31 15.01 -1.12
CA ARG A 22 7.23 15.30 -0.18
C ARG A 22 7.28 16.77 0.23
N GLU A 23 6.18 17.49 -0.01
CA GLU A 23 6.04 18.87 0.46
C GLU A 23 5.84 18.92 1.98
N PRO A 24 6.28 20.00 2.64
CA PRO A 24 6.09 20.18 4.07
C PRO A 24 4.62 20.13 4.51
N ASP A 25 4.36 19.58 5.67
CA ASP A 25 3.01 19.45 6.23
C ASP A 25 2.39 20.80 6.56
N GLU A 26 3.23 21.80 6.90
CA GLU A 26 2.84 23.15 7.26
C GLU A 26 2.38 24.00 6.07
N LEU A 27 2.68 23.59 4.84
CA LEU A 27 2.21 24.31 3.67
C LEU A 27 0.69 24.25 3.59
N ASN A 28 0.06 25.41 3.69
CA ASN A 28 -1.38 25.56 3.50
C ASN A 28 -1.72 25.61 2.00
N ASN A 29 -1.59 24.46 1.34
CA ASN A 29 -1.85 24.29 -0.07
C ASN A 29 -2.97 23.24 -0.25
N SER A 30 -3.93 23.55 -1.11
CA SER A 30 -5.04 22.65 -1.42
C SER A 30 -4.61 21.41 -2.23
N TYR A 31 -3.41 21.39 -2.75
CA TYR A 31 -2.79 20.27 -3.44
C TYR A 31 -1.34 20.16 -2.99
N LYS A 32 -1.03 19.08 -2.30
CA LYS A 32 0.34 18.73 -1.93
C LYS A 32 0.74 17.43 -2.60
N THR A 33 2.03 17.31 -2.90
CA THR A 33 2.58 16.10 -3.51
C THR A 33 3.47 15.34 -2.52
N VAL A 34 3.39 14.03 -2.55
CA VAL A 34 4.31 13.11 -1.89
C VAL A 34 5.35 12.62 -2.90
N LEU A 35 4.91 12.32 -4.12
CA LEU A 35 5.74 11.68 -5.15
C LEU A 35 6.42 12.71 -6.07
N GLY A 36 5.85 13.91 -6.20
CA GLY A 36 6.23 14.86 -7.21
C GLY A 36 5.76 14.42 -8.61
N GLU A 37 5.63 15.38 -9.53
CA GLU A 37 5.06 15.17 -10.85
C GLU A 37 5.78 14.06 -11.64
N LYS A 38 7.12 14.06 -11.65
CA LYS A 38 7.89 13.07 -12.42
C LYS A 38 7.67 11.65 -11.95
N GLN A 39 7.69 11.43 -10.63
CA GLN A 39 7.50 10.10 -10.07
C GLN A 39 6.05 9.64 -10.19
N LEU A 40 5.09 10.55 -10.00
CA LEU A 40 3.68 10.27 -10.19
C LEU A 40 3.41 9.81 -11.62
N ASN A 41 3.84 10.58 -12.63
CA ASN A 41 3.66 10.23 -14.03
C ASN A 41 4.33 8.89 -14.37
N TRP A 42 5.57 8.68 -13.89
CA TRP A 42 6.27 7.42 -14.06
C TRP A 42 5.49 6.23 -13.48
N LEU A 43 4.91 6.37 -12.28
CA LEU A 43 4.09 5.31 -11.68
C LEU A 43 2.85 5.01 -12.53
N LEU A 44 2.11 6.04 -12.94
CA LEU A 44 0.89 5.89 -13.72
C LEU A 44 1.15 5.22 -15.08
N GLU A 45 2.20 5.63 -15.79
CA GLU A 45 2.62 5.02 -17.05
C GLU A 45 3.01 3.54 -16.89
N ASN A 46 3.76 3.22 -15.84
CA ASN A 46 4.16 1.84 -15.56
C ASN A 46 2.96 0.97 -15.15
N LEU A 47 2.04 1.48 -14.35
CA LEU A 47 0.84 0.74 -13.97
C LEU A 47 -0.03 0.38 -15.19
N VAL A 48 -0.26 1.33 -16.11
CA VAL A 48 -1.14 1.08 -17.27
C VAL A 48 -0.46 0.22 -18.34
N THR A 49 0.85 0.26 -18.46
CA THR A 49 1.60 -0.53 -19.46
C THR A 49 1.99 -1.92 -18.96
N SER A 50 1.99 -2.15 -17.65
CA SER A 50 2.33 -3.44 -17.05
C SER A 50 1.41 -4.57 -17.53
N LYS A 51 2.03 -5.66 -17.95
CA LYS A 51 1.33 -6.91 -18.34
C LYS A 51 1.40 -7.97 -17.24
N ALA A 52 2.06 -7.69 -16.14
CA ALA A 52 2.15 -8.59 -15.00
C ALA A 52 0.78 -8.85 -14.38
N THR A 53 0.60 -10.03 -13.80
CA THR A 53 -0.63 -10.39 -13.10
C THR A 53 -0.86 -9.47 -11.90
N PHE A 54 0.17 -9.28 -11.06
CA PHE A 54 0.12 -8.36 -9.93
C PHE A 54 1.04 -7.16 -10.14
N LYS A 55 0.58 -5.97 -9.70
CA LYS A 55 1.33 -4.72 -9.67
C LYS A 55 1.55 -4.37 -8.21
N ILE A 56 2.78 -4.58 -7.74
CA ILE A 56 3.17 -4.33 -6.36
C ILE A 56 3.82 -2.95 -6.27
N VAL A 57 3.20 -2.04 -5.54
CA VAL A 57 3.71 -0.68 -5.33
C VAL A 57 4.23 -0.58 -3.90
N ALA A 58 5.54 -0.46 -3.74
CA ALA A 58 6.16 -0.35 -2.42
C ALA A 58 6.52 1.12 -2.10
N MET A 59 6.11 1.58 -0.93
CA MET A 59 6.38 2.92 -0.42
C MET A 59 6.46 2.92 1.12
N GLY A 60 7.02 3.97 1.72
CA GLY A 60 7.26 4.02 3.16
C GLY A 60 5.99 4.15 3.99
N GLY A 61 5.13 5.14 3.71
CA GLY A 61 3.91 5.41 4.48
C GLY A 61 2.66 4.76 3.89
N GLN A 62 1.60 4.69 4.70
CA GLN A 62 0.32 4.10 4.31
C GLN A 62 -0.34 4.86 3.15
N PHE A 63 -0.87 4.12 2.17
CA PHE A 63 -1.54 4.68 1.00
C PHE A 63 -3.07 4.77 1.18
N LEU A 64 -3.71 3.70 1.65
CA LEU A 64 -5.18 3.64 1.74
C LEU A 64 -5.74 4.09 3.08
N SER A 65 -5.02 3.94 4.18
CA SER A 65 -5.52 4.29 5.51
C SER A 65 -6.11 5.70 5.54
N ASP A 66 -7.32 5.82 6.07
CA ASP A 66 -8.03 7.09 6.31
C ASP A 66 -8.07 7.46 7.81
N ALA A 67 -7.23 6.83 8.62
CA ALA A 67 -7.10 7.13 10.03
C ALA A 67 -6.57 8.57 10.23
N ALA A 68 -7.38 9.42 10.86
CA ALA A 68 -7.02 10.82 11.10
C ALA A 68 -5.83 10.98 12.06
N GLU A 69 -5.56 9.96 12.89
CA GLU A 69 -4.46 9.91 13.82
C GLU A 69 -3.09 9.78 13.11
N ASN A 70 -3.09 9.27 11.89
CA ASN A 70 -1.87 9.16 11.08
C ASN A 70 -1.64 10.43 10.26
N ALA A 71 -0.93 11.41 10.82
CA ALA A 71 -0.61 12.68 10.16
C ALA A 71 0.27 12.50 8.90
N GLU A 72 1.01 11.40 8.79
CA GLU A 72 1.86 11.09 7.63
C GLU A 72 1.16 10.25 6.56
N ALA A 73 -0.07 9.78 6.81
CA ALA A 73 -0.83 9.04 5.81
C ALA A 73 -1.09 9.88 4.56
N TYR A 74 -1.21 9.21 3.44
CA TYR A 74 -1.55 9.86 2.17
C TYR A 74 -2.92 10.55 2.18
N SER A 75 -3.80 10.16 3.09
CA SER A 75 -5.12 10.79 3.30
C SER A 75 -5.07 12.10 4.07
N ALA A 76 -3.94 12.41 4.73
CA ALA A 76 -3.79 13.59 5.58
C ALA A 76 -3.32 14.83 4.82
N GLY A 77 -3.55 15.99 5.41
CA GLY A 77 -2.79 17.24 5.16
C GLY A 77 -2.78 17.78 3.73
N GLY A 78 -3.75 17.44 2.86
CA GLY A 78 -3.78 17.92 1.48
C GLY A 78 -3.12 16.98 0.46
N PHE A 79 -2.48 15.90 0.89
CA PHE A 79 -1.91 14.86 0.02
C PHE A 79 -2.99 13.93 -0.58
N ASN A 80 -4.18 13.93 0.00
CA ASN A 80 -5.32 13.13 -0.47
C ASN A 80 -5.66 13.34 -1.95
N LYS A 81 -5.39 14.51 -2.52
CA LYS A 81 -5.64 14.76 -3.94
C LYS A 81 -4.72 13.95 -4.85
N GLU A 82 -3.43 13.84 -4.52
CA GLU A 82 -2.51 12.99 -5.29
C GLU A 82 -2.89 11.51 -5.13
N ARG A 83 -3.29 11.08 -3.93
CA ARG A 83 -3.86 9.75 -3.69
C ARG A 83 -5.09 9.47 -4.58
N GLU A 84 -6.03 10.42 -4.64
CA GLU A 84 -7.22 10.33 -5.50
C GLU A 84 -6.88 10.24 -6.99
N ILE A 85 -5.84 10.95 -7.46
CA ILE A 85 -5.37 10.86 -8.85
C ILE A 85 -4.95 9.41 -9.15
N ILE A 86 -4.16 8.79 -8.28
CA ILE A 86 -3.69 7.41 -8.46
C ILE A 86 -4.88 6.43 -8.46
N ILE A 87 -5.80 6.54 -7.50
CA ILE A 87 -6.98 5.68 -7.40
C ILE A 87 -7.87 5.83 -8.63
N ASN A 88 -8.16 7.08 -9.04
CA ASN A 88 -9.02 7.36 -10.20
C ASN A 88 -8.37 6.85 -11.49
N PHE A 89 -7.05 6.93 -11.63
CA PHE A 89 -6.33 6.39 -12.76
C PHE A 89 -6.45 4.85 -12.82
N ILE A 90 -6.25 4.16 -11.69
CA ILE A 90 -6.43 2.71 -11.60
C ILE A 90 -7.86 2.31 -12.03
N TYR A 91 -8.86 3.06 -11.60
CA TYR A 91 -10.26 2.81 -11.94
C TYR A 91 -10.60 3.15 -13.40
N GLN A 92 -10.07 4.25 -13.92
CA GLN A 92 -10.29 4.70 -15.30
C GLN A 92 -9.77 3.68 -16.31
N TYR A 93 -8.58 3.15 -16.07
CA TYR A 93 -7.92 2.19 -16.96
C TYR A 93 -8.19 0.73 -16.56
N ASN A 94 -9.05 0.49 -15.57
CA ASN A 94 -9.40 -0.85 -15.06
C ASN A 94 -8.16 -1.69 -14.75
N ILE A 95 -7.18 -1.09 -14.05
CA ILE A 95 -5.90 -1.76 -13.74
C ILE A 95 -6.13 -2.70 -12.55
N LYS A 96 -6.11 -4.01 -12.84
CA LYS A 96 -6.39 -5.05 -11.85
C LYS A 96 -5.18 -5.43 -11.02
N ASN A 97 -5.43 -6.01 -9.83
CA ASN A 97 -4.44 -6.62 -8.96
C ASN A 97 -3.34 -5.65 -8.52
N VAL A 98 -3.72 -4.42 -8.20
CA VAL A 98 -2.81 -3.42 -7.63
C VAL A 98 -2.77 -3.59 -6.12
N VAL A 99 -1.57 -3.79 -5.59
CA VAL A 99 -1.31 -4.01 -4.16
C VAL A 99 -0.20 -3.09 -3.72
N PHE A 100 -0.49 -2.23 -2.75
CA PHE A 100 0.51 -1.41 -2.08
C PHE A 100 1.15 -2.20 -0.95
N ILE A 101 2.45 -2.02 -0.75
CA ILE A 101 3.21 -2.49 0.42
C ILE A 101 3.75 -1.27 1.13
N THR A 102 3.37 -1.11 2.37
CA THR A 102 3.63 0.09 3.16
C THR A 102 4.13 -0.24 4.57
N GLY A 103 4.50 0.78 5.34
CA GLY A 103 5.02 0.62 6.70
C GLY A 103 4.81 1.86 7.56
N ASP A 104 5.85 2.27 8.29
CA ASP A 104 5.98 3.53 9.07
C ASP A 104 5.20 3.55 10.40
N VAL A 105 3.95 3.19 10.44
CA VAL A 105 3.01 3.39 11.57
C VAL A 105 3.27 2.53 12.81
N HIS A 106 4.26 1.65 12.76
CA HIS A 106 4.69 0.78 13.85
C HIS A 106 3.63 -0.23 14.34
N TYR A 107 2.68 -0.55 13.49
CA TYR A 107 1.77 -1.70 13.60
C TYR A 107 1.47 -2.22 12.19
N SER A 108 0.95 -3.43 12.09
CA SER A 108 0.55 -3.99 10.80
C SER A 108 -0.95 -4.06 10.66
N GLU A 109 -1.45 -3.86 9.44
CA GLU A 109 -2.85 -4.05 9.07
C GLU A 109 -2.98 -4.26 7.56
N ILE A 110 -4.14 -4.71 7.11
CA ILE A 110 -4.54 -4.67 5.70
C ILE A 110 -5.70 -3.71 5.54
N SER A 111 -5.56 -2.80 4.58
CA SER A 111 -6.66 -1.97 4.08
C SER A 111 -7.08 -2.42 2.69
N VAL A 112 -8.37 -2.34 2.40
CA VAL A 112 -8.91 -2.64 1.07
C VAL A 112 -9.93 -1.60 0.65
N LEU A 113 -9.73 -1.04 -0.54
CA LEU A 113 -10.72 -0.16 -1.18
C LEU A 113 -11.46 -0.97 -2.23
N LYS A 114 -12.74 -1.25 -1.96
CA LYS A 114 -13.67 -1.93 -2.88
C LYS A 114 -14.74 -0.97 -3.35
N LYS A 115 -14.98 -0.96 -4.67
CA LYS A 115 -16.05 -0.19 -5.29
C LYS A 115 -16.71 -1.06 -6.35
N GLU A 116 -18.03 -1.06 -6.41
CA GLU A 116 -18.79 -1.84 -7.38
C GLU A 116 -18.33 -1.56 -8.82
N GLY A 117 -18.10 -2.61 -9.59
CA GLY A 117 -17.63 -2.54 -10.98
C GLY A 117 -16.21 -2.01 -11.17
N LYS A 118 -15.42 -1.90 -10.09
CA LYS A 118 -14.01 -1.46 -10.15
C LYS A 118 -13.09 -2.50 -9.53
N PRO A 119 -11.81 -2.57 -9.99
CA PRO A 119 -10.84 -3.46 -9.36
C PRO A 119 -10.61 -3.08 -7.90
N ALA A 120 -10.41 -4.08 -7.04
CA ALA A 120 -10.03 -3.85 -5.66
C ALA A 120 -8.59 -3.36 -5.56
N ILE A 121 -8.33 -2.41 -4.65
CA ILE A 121 -6.98 -1.92 -4.34
C ILE A 121 -6.67 -2.31 -2.91
N TYR A 122 -5.52 -2.94 -2.69
CA TYR A 122 -5.06 -3.37 -1.37
C TYR A 122 -3.88 -2.54 -0.90
N ASP A 123 -3.80 -2.32 0.40
CA ASP A 123 -2.64 -1.73 1.09
C ASP A 123 -2.24 -2.65 2.25
N LEU A 124 -1.07 -3.23 2.13
CA LEU A 124 -0.49 -4.18 3.07
C LEU A 124 0.55 -3.45 3.92
N THR A 125 0.18 -3.02 5.09
CA THR A 125 1.09 -2.34 6.02
C THR A 125 1.80 -3.33 6.91
N PHE A 126 3.14 -3.32 6.90
CA PHE A 126 4.00 -4.13 7.80
C PHE A 126 4.99 -3.24 8.54
N SER A 127 4.81 -3.13 9.85
CA SER A 127 5.59 -2.31 10.78
C SER A 127 5.24 -2.76 12.23
N ALA A 128 6.10 -2.69 13.22
CA ALA A 128 7.50 -2.36 13.19
C ALA A 128 8.35 -3.61 13.08
N LEU A 129 9.42 -3.57 12.25
CA LEU A 129 10.35 -4.70 12.14
C LEU A 129 11.33 -4.69 13.33
N THR A 130 11.95 -3.54 13.63
CA THR A 130 12.98 -3.39 14.67
C THR A 130 12.67 -2.29 15.67
N SER A 131 11.91 -1.26 15.30
CA SER A 131 11.52 -0.16 16.19
C SER A 131 10.47 -0.58 17.23
N GLY A 132 10.13 0.33 18.14
CA GLY A 132 9.08 0.10 19.14
C GLY A 132 7.70 0.00 18.47
N PRO A 133 6.87 -1.00 18.81
CA PRO A 133 5.52 -1.09 18.28
C PRO A 133 4.63 0.07 18.76
N ASN A 134 3.70 0.49 17.91
CA ASN A 134 2.63 1.41 18.29
C ASN A 134 1.46 0.58 18.86
N THR A 135 1.22 0.71 20.16
CA THR A 135 0.17 -0.02 20.88
C THR A 135 -1.21 0.61 20.76
N SER A 136 -1.33 1.74 20.05
CA SER A 136 -2.60 2.43 19.81
C SER A 136 -3.21 2.11 18.44
N GLY A 137 -2.55 1.31 17.59
CA GLY A 137 -2.98 1.03 16.21
C GLY A 137 -4.41 0.49 16.10
N GLU A 138 -4.85 -0.36 17.06
CA GLU A 138 -6.23 -0.87 17.08
C GLU A 138 -7.26 0.24 17.28
N SER A 139 -6.96 1.29 18.04
CA SER A 139 -7.86 2.41 18.31
C SER A 139 -7.93 3.43 17.18
N TRP A 140 -6.99 3.41 16.26
CA TRP A 140 -6.99 4.29 15.09
C TRP A 140 -8.09 3.89 14.12
N LYS A 141 -8.92 4.87 13.76
CA LYS A 141 -10.13 4.64 12.96
C LYS A 141 -9.81 4.62 11.46
N ASN A 142 -9.42 3.47 10.96
CA ASN A 142 -9.27 3.23 9.53
C ASN A 142 -10.51 2.48 9.01
N THR A 143 -11.35 3.16 8.22
CA THR A 143 -12.62 2.58 7.72
C THR A 143 -12.41 1.52 6.64
N LEU A 144 -11.23 1.48 6.03
CA LEU A 144 -10.85 0.52 4.98
C LEU A 144 -10.14 -0.72 5.52
N ARG A 145 -9.92 -0.78 6.85
CA ARG A 145 -9.24 -1.89 7.51
C ARG A 145 -10.01 -3.20 7.40
N ILE A 146 -9.31 -4.28 7.07
CA ILE A 146 -9.86 -5.62 7.21
C ILE A 146 -9.81 -6.01 8.70
N PRO A 147 -10.95 -6.34 9.33
CA PRO A 147 -10.99 -6.71 10.75
C PRO A 147 -10.07 -7.89 11.06
N GLY A 148 -9.39 -7.84 12.22
CA GLY A 148 -8.52 -8.91 12.71
C GLY A 148 -7.12 -8.94 12.06
N THR A 149 -6.74 -7.89 11.32
CA THR A 149 -5.40 -7.80 10.71
C THR A 149 -4.43 -6.90 11.45
N VAL A 150 -4.86 -6.23 12.54
CA VAL A 150 -3.97 -5.40 13.35
C VAL A 150 -3.00 -6.25 14.16
N VAL A 151 -1.70 -5.94 14.05
CA VAL A 151 -0.65 -6.56 14.86
C VAL A 151 0.22 -5.45 15.46
N MET A 152 0.18 -5.32 16.78
CA MET A 152 0.87 -4.27 17.56
C MET A 152 2.09 -4.83 18.33
N GLU A 153 2.79 -5.76 17.72
CA GLU A 153 4.09 -6.27 18.17
C GLU A 153 5.09 -6.20 17.01
N ARG A 154 6.39 -6.46 17.27
CA ARG A 154 7.37 -6.56 16.20
C ARG A 154 6.98 -7.67 15.25
N ASN A 155 6.92 -7.34 13.97
CA ASN A 155 6.41 -8.25 12.95
C ASN A 155 6.99 -7.95 11.58
N TYR A 156 6.74 -8.87 10.65
CA TYR A 156 7.05 -8.72 9.24
C TYR A 156 6.01 -9.41 8.37
N GLY A 157 5.90 -8.95 7.13
CA GLY A 157 5.04 -9.54 6.12
C GLY A 157 5.78 -10.55 5.25
N MET A 158 5.13 -11.65 4.93
CA MET A 158 5.57 -12.60 3.91
C MET A 158 4.53 -12.68 2.79
N ILE A 159 4.99 -12.55 1.54
CA ILE A 159 4.13 -12.61 0.36
C ILE A 159 4.54 -13.83 -0.47
N LYS A 160 3.56 -14.67 -0.82
CA LYS A 160 3.75 -15.85 -1.65
C LYS A 160 2.81 -15.80 -2.85
N PHE A 161 3.37 -15.87 -4.05
CA PHE A 161 2.61 -16.06 -5.28
C PHE A 161 2.45 -17.55 -5.57
N SER A 162 1.24 -17.98 -5.93
CA SER A 162 0.94 -19.39 -6.23
C SER A 162 -0.22 -19.51 -7.21
N GLY A 163 -0.57 -20.74 -7.60
CA GLY A 163 -1.65 -21.04 -8.53
C GLY A 163 -1.23 -20.99 -10.00
N PRO A 164 -2.08 -21.48 -10.91
CA PRO A 164 -1.81 -21.49 -12.34
C PRO A 164 -1.98 -20.08 -12.95
N ALA A 165 -1.46 -19.87 -14.16
CA ALA A 165 -1.71 -18.65 -14.93
C ALA A 165 -3.23 -18.42 -15.05
N LYS A 166 -3.70 -17.19 -14.93
CA LYS A 166 -5.11 -16.75 -14.91
C LYS A 166 -5.93 -17.17 -13.67
N ALA A 167 -5.30 -17.78 -12.66
CA ALA A 167 -5.89 -18.05 -11.36
C ALA A 167 -4.83 -17.94 -10.25
N ARG A 168 -4.01 -16.89 -10.34
CA ARG A 168 -2.96 -16.61 -9.35
C ARG A 168 -3.56 -16.18 -8.02
N LYS A 169 -2.86 -16.58 -6.98
CA LYS A 169 -3.17 -16.19 -5.62
C LYS A 169 -1.95 -15.51 -4.99
N LEU A 170 -2.19 -14.41 -4.33
CA LEU A 170 -1.24 -13.72 -3.47
C LEU A 170 -1.60 -14.08 -2.03
N THR A 171 -0.83 -14.95 -1.41
CA THR A 171 -0.98 -15.25 0.02
C THR A 171 -0.09 -14.30 0.82
N VAL A 172 -0.71 -13.58 1.73
CA VAL A 172 -0.07 -12.59 2.59
C VAL A 172 -0.15 -13.08 4.02
N SER A 173 0.99 -13.24 4.68
CA SER A 173 1.06 -13.66 6.10
C SER A 173 1.79 -12.60 6.91
N CYS A 174 1.28 -12.26 8.08
CA CYS A 174 1.99 -11.50 9.09
C CYS A 174 2.56 -12.47 10.13
N LEU A 175 3.86 -12.35 10.38
CA LEU A 175 4.58 -13.14 11.37
C LEU A 175 5.23 -12.22 12.41
N ASN A 176 5.19 -12.61 13.66
CA ASN A 176 5.89 -11.87 14.71
C ASN A 176 7.41 -12.20 14.77
N SER A 177 8.12 -11.57 15.67
CA SER A 177 9.58 -11.77 15.86
C SER A 177 9.97 -13.23 16.17
N ASP A 178 9.05 -14.03 16.68
CA ASP A 178 9.27 -15.47 16.98
C ASP A 178 8.89 -16.38 15.79
N ASN A 179 8.65 -15.81 14.61
CA ASN A 179 8.17 -16.50 13.42
C ASN A 179 6.79 -17.17 13.59
N LYS A 180 6.02 -16.76 14.59
CA LYS A 180 4.65 -17.21 14.78
C LYS A 180 3.72 -16.40 13.86
N LYS A 181 2.89 -17.12 13.11
CA LYS A 181 1.89 -16.50 12.24
C LYS A 181 0.78 -15.85 13.06
N CYS A 182 0.62 -14.52 12.89
CA CYS A 182 -0.45 -13.76 13.52
C CYS A 182 -1.75 -13.89 12.72
N TRP A 183 -1.65 -13.72 11.40
CA TRP A 183 -2.77 -13.92 10.47
C TRP A 183 -2.28 -14.26 9.06
N GLU A 184 -3.20 -14.71 8.21
CA GLU A 184 -2.98 -14.96 6.81
C GLU A 184 -4.21 -14.55 5.99
N GLN A 185 -3.99 -13.89 4.86
CA GLN A 185 -5.03 -13.48 3.91
C GLN A 185 -4.64 -13.91 2.49
N VAL A 186 -5.63 -14.24 1.69
CA VAL A 186 -5.43 -14.60 0.28
C VAL A 186 -6.13 -13.57 -0.59
N ILE A 187 -5.38 -12.98 -1.50
CA ILE A 187 -5.89 -12.10 -2.56
C ILE A 187 -5.86 -12.91 -3.85
N GLU A 188 -7.03 -13.13 -4.42
CA GLU A 188 -7.17 -13.85 -5.69
C GLU A 188 -7.03 -12.88 -6.86
N GLN A 189 -6.47 -13.36 -7.97
CA GLN A 189 -6.41 -12.61 -9.22
C GLN A 189 -7.83 -12.30 -9.72
N GLU A 190 -8.05 -11.04 -10.10
CA GLU A 190 -9.26 -10.56 -10.75
C GLU A 190 -9.27 -10.78 -12.27
#